data_3c7219f8232c9a49fb5f70dcccd03bf7
#
_entry.id   3c7219f8232c9a49fb5f70dcccd03bf7
#
_cell.length_a   1.000
_cell.length_b   1.000
_cell.length_c   1.000
_cell.angle_alpha   90.00
_cell.angle_beta   90.00
_cell.angle_gamma   90.00
#
_symmetry.space_group_name_H-M   'P 1'
#
loop_
_entity.id
_entity.type
_entity.pdbx_description
1 polymer ?
#
loop_
_entity_poly.entity_id
_entity_poly.type
_entity_poly.pdbx_seq_one_letter_code
_entity_poly.pdbx_strand_id
1 'polypeptide(L)'
;FEAEFCNPASGWEKGQIEKNVQDARHRLWQPMPNFPSLEALNEWLETRCQELWTQTGHGAHPGSIADVWAEEIRHLMPMPRPFDGFVEHAKRVSPTCLVHLERNRYSVPASFANRPVGLRVYPDRIVVVAEGQAICEHGRVFARSHDRQSRTVYDWRHYLAVVQRKPGALRNGAPFAEM
;
A
#
# COMPACT_ATOMS: atom_id res chain seq x y z
N PHE A 1 4.81 14.19 -21.20
CA PHE A 1 5.44 12.98 -21.78
C PHE A 1 4.36 12.11 -22.42
N GLU A 2 4.75 11.33 -23.40
CA GLU A 2 3.89 10.33 -24.05
C GLU A 2 4.19 8.95 -23.41
N ALA A 3 3.15 8.25 -22.98
CA ALA A 3 3.30 6.96 -22.35
C ALA A 3 3.28 5.85 -23.41
N GLU A 4 4.32 5.02 -23.45
CA GLU A 4 4.42 3.85 -24.31
C GLU A 4 4.32 2.58 -23.48
N PHE A 5 3.43 1.66 -23.88
CA PHE A 5 3.22 0.40 -23.17
C PHE A 5 3.78 -0.77 -23.96
N CYS A 6 4.56 -1.61 -23.27
CA CYS A 6 5.03 -2.86 -23.86
C CYS A 6 3.87 -3.82 -24.15
N ASN A 7 4.06 -4.70 -25.14
CA ASN A 7 3.09 -5.74 -25.45
C ASN A 7 2.94 -6.74 -24.30
N PRO A 8 1.76 -7.36 -24.11
CA PRO A 8 1.59 -8.40 -23.11
C PRO A 8 2.58 -9.55 -23.34
N ALA A 9 3.19 -10.04 -22.26
CA ALA A 9 4.19 -11.12 -22.25
C ALA A 9 5.49 -10.83 -23.04
N SER A 10 5.77 -9.60 -23.42
CA SER A 10 6.96 -9.18 -24.18
C SER A 10 8.12 -8.76 -23.26
N GLY A 11 8.65 -9.70 -22.47
CA GLY A 11 9.77 -9.43 -21.54
C GLY A 11 11.00 -8.83 -22.21
N TRP A 12 11.28 -9.18 -23.46
CA TRP A 12 12.43 -8.65 -24.21
C TRP A 12 12.37 -7.13 -24.47
N GLU A 13 11.19 -6.54 -24.47
CA GLU A 13 11.00 -5.07 -24.58
C GLU A 13 11.46 -4.33 -23.31
N LYS A 14 11.72 -5.06 -22.21
CA LYS A 14 12.14 -4.56 -20.90
C LYS A 14 13.56 -4.99 -20.51
N GLY A 15 14.38 -5.43 -21.46
CA GLY A 15 15.72 -6.00 -21.20
C GLY A 15 16.62 -5.11 -20.33
N GLN A 16 16.53 -3.78 -20.44
CA GLN A 16 17.32 -2.86 -19.62
C GLN A 16 16.91 -2.92 -18.14
N ILE A 17 15.60 -3.05 -17.84
CA ILE A 17 15.11 -3.15 -16.47
C ILE A 17 15.55 -4.49 -15.85
N GLU A 18 15.45 -5.59 -16.60
CA GLU A 18 15.88 -6.91 -16.13
C GLU A 18 17.38 -6.94 -15.80
N LYS A 19 18.21 -6.34 -16.65
CA LYS A 19 19.64 -6.17 -16.40
C LYS A 19 19.88 -5.35 -15.14
N ASN A 20 19.18 -4.22 -14.97
CA ASN A 20 19.35 -3.38 -13.78
C ASN A 20 18.96 -4.11 -12.50
N VAL A 21 17.89 -4.93 -12.52
CA VAL A 21 17.52 -5.77 -11.37
C VAL A 21 18.60 -6.78 -11.04
N GLN A 22 19.20 -7.42 -12.06
CA GLN A 22 20.28 -8.38 -11.87
C GLN A 22 21.54 -7.70 -11.29
N ASP A 23 21.92 -6.56 -11.84
CA ASP A 23 23.07 -5.77 -11.37
C ASP A 23 22.86 -5.29 -9.93
N ALA A 24 21.65 -4.83 -9.58
CA ALA A 24 21.28 -4.44 -8.22
C ALA A 24 21.38 -5.61 -7.24
N ARG A 25 20.93 -6.80 -7.64
CA ARG A 25 21.08 -8.02 -6.81
C ARG A 25 22.55 -8.33 -6.53
N HIS A 26 23.43 -8.21 -7.48
CA HIS A 26 24.87 -8.46 -7.28
C HIS A 26 25.53 -7.38 -6.43
N ARG A 27 25.18 -6.12 -6.61
CA ARG A 27 25.86 -4.99 -5.95
C ARG A 27 25.34 -4.72 -4.53
N LEU A 28 24.06 -4.94 -4.29
CA LEU A 28 23.39 -4.59 -3.03
C LEU A 28 23.06 -5.80 -2.15
N TRP A 29 22.85 -6.98 -2.75
CA TRP A 29 22.36 -8.14 -2.03
C TRP A 29 23.38 -9.27 -1.90
N GLN A 30 24.65 -9.01 -2.22
CA GLN A 30 25.72 -9.99 -2.03
C GLN A 30 26.93 -9.34 -1.34
N PRO A 31 27.25 -9.78 -0.08
CA PRO A 31 26.49 -10.73 0.73
C PRO A 31 25.12 -10.21 1.15
N MET A 32 24.18 -11.12 1.45
CA MET A 32 22.85 -10.74 1.87
C MET A 32 22.92 -9.87 3.14
N PRO A 33 22.44 -8.62 3.09
CA PRO A 33 22.44 -7.74 4.26
C PRO A 33 21.41 -8.19 5.29
N ASN A 34 21.70 -7.97 6.58
CA ASN A 34 20.82 -8.31 7.67
C ASN A 34 20.55 -7.06 8.51
N PHE A 35 19.26 -6.71 8.67
CA PHE A 35 18.82 -5.52 9.39
C PHE A 35 17.72 -5.85 10.38
N PRO A 36 17.61 -5.09 11.49
CA PRO A 36 16.60 -5.32 12.53
C PRO A 36 15.18 -4.96 12.06
N SER A 37 15.02 -4.11 11.06
CA SER A 37 13.73 -3.67 10.54
C SER A 37 13.80 -3.29 9.04
N LEU A 38 12.64 -3.13 8.41
CA LEU A 38 12.54 -2.65 7.03
C LEU A 38 12.95 -1.18 6.90
N GLU A 39 12.71 -0.38 7.92
CA GLU A 39 13.11 1.03 7.98
C GLU A 39 14.64 1.15 7.91
N ALA A 40 15.36 0.40 8.76
CA ALA A 40 16.81 0.36 8.76
C ALA A 40 17.38 -0.16 7.43
N LEU A 41 16.72 -1.13 6.80
CA LEU A 41 17.08 -1.60 5.47
C LEU A 41 16.90 -0.51 4.41
N ASN A 42 15.79 0.23 4.45
CA ASN A 42 15.51 1.29 3.48
C ASN A 42 16.50 2.46 3.60
N GLU A 43 16.84 2.90 4.80
CA GLU A 43 17.85 3.93 5.06
C GLU A 43 19.22 3.51 4.51
N TRP A 44 19.61 2.27 4.74
CA TRP A 44 20.84 1.72 4.18
C TRP A 44 20.82 1.67 2.66
N LEU A 45 19.70 1.19 2.07
CA LEU A 45 19.54 1.12 0.61
C LEU A 45 19.63 2.51 -0.03
N GLU A 46 19.00 3.51 0.54
CA GLU A 46 19.06 4.89 0.06
C GLU A 46 20.51 5.37 0.02
N THR A 47 21.25 5.21 1.12
CA THR A 47 22.65 5.58 1.20
C THR A 47 23.50 4.84 0.15
N ARG A 48 23.32 3.53 0.03
CA ARG A 48 24.08 2.71 -0.94
C ARG A 48 23.74 3.07 -2.39
N CYS A 49 22.50 3.38 -2.70
CA CYS A 49 22.11 3.83 -4.04
C CYS A 49 22.79 5.17 -4.39
N GLN A 50 22.82 6.12 -3.46
CA GLN A 50 23.47 7.41 -3.65
C GLN A 50 25.00 7.25 -3.85
N GLU A 51 25.65 6.40 -3.06
CA GLU A 51 27.06 6.08 -3.24
C GLU A 51 27.34 5.48 -4.64
N LEU A 52 26.51 4.55 -5.09
CA LEU A 52 26.63 3.95 -6.41
C LEU A 52 26.45 4.98 -7.54
N TRP A 53 25.57 5.94 -7.37
CA TRP A 53 25.38 7.03 -8.35
C TRP A 53 26.62 7.89 -8.50
N THR A 54 27.36 8.13 -7.44
CA THR A 54 28.64 8.89 -7.52
C THR A 54 29.78 8.08 -8.16
N GLN A 55 29.76 6.76 -8.02
CA GLN A 55 30.79 5.85 -8.51
C GLN A 55 30.54 5.35 -9.93
N THR A 56 29.30 5.47 -10.43
CA THR A 56 28.93 4.93 -11.74
C THR A 56 28.84 6.04 -12.77
N GLY A 57 29.61 5.91 -13.85
CA GLY A 57 29.55 6.84 -14.99
C GLY A 57 28.21 6.77 -15.71
N HIS A 58 27.68 7.90 -16.15
CA HIS A 58 26.45 7.97 -16.91
C HIS A 58 26.73 7.63 -18.38
N GLY A 59 26.28 6.51 -18.89
CA GLY A 59 26.70 5.98 -20.20
C GLY A 59 26.52 6.91 -21.43
N ALA A 60 25.61 7.90 -21.36
CA ALA A 60 25.32 8.83 -22.48
C ALA A 60 25.82 10.27 -22.25
N HIS A 61 26.11 10.67 -21.01
CA HIS A 61 26.53 12.02 -20.65
C HIS A 61 27.87 11.97 -19.89
N PRO A 62 28.72 13.03 -19.99
CA PRO A 62 29.92 13.14 -19.18
C PRO A 62 29.61 13.17 -17.68
N GLY A 63 30.46 12.55 -16.88
CA GLY A 63 30.32 12.51 -15.42
C GLY A 63 29.64 11.28 -14.87
N SER A 64 29.38 11.28 -13.58
CA SER A 64 28.68 10.23 -12.87
C SER A 64 27.13 10.37 -13.02
N ILE A 65 26.38 9.34 -12.63
CA ILE A 65 24.93 9.42 -12.56
C ILE A 65 24.50 10.55 -11.60
N ALA A 66 25.24 10.75 -10.49
CA ALA A 66 24.96 11.81 -9.54
C ALA A 66 25.17 13.22 -10.14
N ASP A 67 26.17 13.40 -10.99
CA ASP A 67 26.44 14.68 -11.66
C ASP A 67 25.30 15.03 -12.63
N VAL A 68 24.87 14.08 -13.43
CA VAL A 68 23.77 14.25 -14.38
C VAL A 68 22.45 14.51 -13.62
N TRP A 69 22.20 13.76 -12.54
CA TRP A 69 21.03 13.97 -11.70
C TRP A 69 21.00 15.37 -11.07
N ALA A 70 22.13 15.88 -10.60
CA ALA A 70 22.21 17.22 -10.01
C ALA A 70 21.82 18.34 -11.01
N GLU A 71 21.99 18.10 -12.29
CA GLU A 71 21.54 19.01 -13.34
C GLU A 71 20.07 18.78 -13.68
N GLU A 72 19.67 17.53 -13.88
CA GLU A 72 18.30 17.15 -14.28
C GLU A 72 17.24 17.59 -13.26
N ILE A 73 17.54 17.48 -11.95
CA ILE A 73 16.58 17.81 -10.88
C ILE A 73 16.08 19.26 -10.96
N ARG A 74 16.88 20.17 -11.53
CA ARG A 74 16.52 21.57 -11.69
C ARG A 74 15.45 21.80 -12.76
N HIS A 75 15.30 20.84 -13.65
CA HIS A 75 14.33 20.87 -14.76
C HIS A 75 13.06 20.04 -14.48
N LEU A 76 13.05 19.31 -13.39
CA LEU A 76 11.87 18.52 -12.99
C LEU A 76 10.77 19.42 -12.43
N MET A 77 9.54 19.07 -12.73
CA MET A 77 8.37 19.69 -12.10
C MET A 77 8.34 19.39 -10.60
N PRO A 78 8.00 20.37 -9.75
CA PRO A 78 7.85 20.11 -8.33
C PRO A 78 6.71 19.11 -8.11
N MET A 79 6.94 18.13 -7.24
CA MET A 79 5.93 17.16 -6.83
C MET A 79 5.09 17.77 -5.70
N PRO A 80 3.82 18.15 -5.93
CA PRO A 80 3.03 18.90 -4.96
C PRO A 80 2.63 18.04 -3.75
N ARG A 81 2.62 16.73 -3.91
CA ARG A 81 2.30 15.74 -2.87
C ARG A 81 2.89 14.38 -3.24
N PRO A 82 3.16 13.52 -2.25
CA PRO A 82 3.54 12.13 -2.51
C PRO A 82 2.47 11.41 -3.34
N PHE A 83 2.90 10.43 -4.12
CA PHE A 83 1.99 9.56 -4.87
C PHE A 83 1.10 8.77 -3.90
N ASP A 84 -0.22 8.87 -4.07
CA ASP A 84 -1.20 8.12 -3.29
C ASP A 84 -1.48 6.77 -3.98
N GLY A 85 -0.61 5.79 -3.73
CA GLY A 85 -0.66 4.47 -4.35
C GLY A 85 -1.57 3.51 -3.61
N PHE A 86 -2.71 3.17 -4.19
CA PHE A 86 -3.64 2.16 -3.67
C PHE A 86 -4.21 1.29 -4.80
N VAL A 87 -4.73 0.12 -4.42
CA VAL A 87 -5.58 -0.70 -5.29
C VAL A 87 -7.03 -0.51 -4.85
N GLU A 88 -7.92 -0.11 -5.74
CA GLU A 88 -9.33 0.10 -5.42
C GLU A 88 -10.20 -1.08 -5.86
N HIS A 89 -11.06 -1.53 -4.96
CA HIS A 89 -12.04 -2.58 -5.20
C HIS A 89 -13.45 -2.05 -4.96
N ALA A 90 -14.36 -2.30 -5.90
CA ALA A 90 -15.79 -2.11 -5.64
C ALA A 90 -16.29 -3.21 -4.70
N LYS A 91 -16.89 -2.84 -3.58
CA LYS A 91 -17.44 -3.74 -2.57
C LYS A 91 -18.86 -3.34 -2.20
N ARG A 92 -19.57 -4.24 -1.54
CA ARG A 92 -20.84 -3.96 -0.87
C ARG A 92 -20.71 -4.24 0.61
N VAL A 93 -21.17 -3.32 1.44
CA VAL A 93 -21.23 -3.50 2.89
C VAL A 93 -22.30 -4.53 3.21
N SER A 94 -21.98 -5.51 4.06
CA SER A 94 -22.95 -6.52 4.50
C SER A 94 -24.06 -5.92 5.38
N PRO A 95 -25.19 -6.64 5.61
CA PRO A 95 -26.22 -6.22 6.57
C PRO A 95 -25.69 -6.04 7.99
N THR A 96 -24.58 -6.71 8.32
CA THR A 96 -23.89 -6.61 9.62
C THR A 96 -22.79 -5.54 9.63
N CYS A 97 -22.81 -4.62 8.66
CA CYS A 97 -21.88 -3.49 8.55
C CYS A 97 -20.42 -3.91 8.40
N LEU A 98 -20.14 -4.92 7.57
CA LEU A 98 -18.81 -5.42 7.32
C LEU A 98 -18.47 -5.38 5.83
N VAL A 99 -17.22 -5.06 5.49
CA VAL A 99 -16.62 -5.30 4.18
C VAL A 99 -15.59 -6.42 4.27
N HIS A 100 -15.43 -7.15 3.18
CA HIS A 100 -14.50 -8.28 3.10
C HIS A 100 -13.30 -7.91 2.23
N LEU A 101 -12.11 -8.13 2.76
CA LEU A 101 -10.86 -8.09 2.01
C LEU A 101 -10.03 -9.33 2.33
N GLU A 102 -9.65 -10.07 1.28
CA GLU A 102 -8.96 -11.34 1.42
C GLU A 102 -9.79 -12.27 2.34
N ARG A 103 -9.28 -12.74 3.43
CA ARG A 103 -10.03 -13.58 4.40
C ARG A 103 -10.54 -12.80 5.61
N ASN A 104 -10.30 -11.49 5.65
CA ASN A 104 -10.63 -10.67 6.81
C ASN A 104 -11.89 -9.84 6.57
N ARG A 105 -12.49 -9.40 7.66
CA ARG A 105 -13.67 -8.55 7.69
C ARG A 105 -13.36 -7.28 8.47
N TYR A 106 -13.88 -6.17 8.00
CA TYR A 106 -13.65 -4.86 8.62
C TYR A 106 -14.97 -4.13 8.77
N SER A 107 -15.19 -3.56 9.94
CA SER A 107 -16.43 -2.84 10.21
C SER A 107 -16.50 -1.51 9.46
N VAL A 108 -17.71 -1.13 9.09
CA VAL A 108 -18.03 0.13 8.40
C VAL A 108 -19.18 0.79 9.16
N PRO A 109 -19.26 2.13 9.22
CA PRO A 109 -20.39 2.81 9.89
C PRO A 109 -21.74 2.25 9.47
N ALA A 110 -22.63 2.00 10.43
CA ALA A 110 -23.91 1.31 10.24
C ALA A 110 -24.83 2.02 9.23
N SER A 111 -24.65 3.31 8.99
CA SER A 111 -25.37 4.10 7.97
C SER A 111 -25.09 3.61 6.54
N PHE A 112 -24.01 2.87 6.32
CA PHE A 112 -23.65 2.32 5.03
C PHE A 112 -24.00 0.84 4.84
N ALA A 113 -24.73 0.24 5.77
CA ALA A 113 -25.19 -1.15 5.64
C ALA A 113 -25.92 -1.36 4.30
N ASN A 114 -25.59 -2.46 3.61
CA ASN A 114 -26.14 -2.84 2.29
C ASN A 114 -25.82 -1.88 1.14
N ARG A 115 -24.98 -0.85 1.35
CA ARG A 115 -24.61 0.12 0.30
C ARG A 115 -23.35 -0.30 -0.44
N PRO A 116 -23.19 0.10 -1.72
CA PRO A 116 -21.95 -0.02 -2.44
C PRO A 116 -20.92 0.96 -1.88
N VAL A 117 -19.66 0.55 -1.82
CA VAL A 117 -18.51 1.36 -1.38
C VAL A 117 -17.27 1.02 -2.20
N GLY A 118 -16.35 1.97 -2.30
CA GLY A 118 -14.97 1.73 -2.75
C GLY A 118 -14.11 1.28 -1.56
N LEU A 119 -13.26 0.29 -1.77
CA LEU A 119 -12.28 -0.15 -0.80
C LEU A 119 -10.89 0.11 -1.36
N ARG A 120 -10.20 1.13 -0.86
CA ARG A 120 -8.81 1.43 -1.21
C ARG A 120 -7.88 0.65 -0.30
N VAL A 121 -7.03 -0.16 -0.92
CA VAL A 121 -6.10 -1.06 -0.23
C VAL A 121 -4.69 -0.51 -0.38
N TYR A 122 -4.11 -0.13 0.74
CA TYR A 122 -2.71 0.28 0.89
C TYR A 122 -1.87 -0.88 1.43
N PRO A 123 -0.54 -0.76 1.45
CA PRO A 123 0.33 -1.78 2.05
C PRO A 123 0.02 -2.05 3.52
N ASP A 124 -0.31 -1.03 4.31
CA ASP A 124 -0.44 -1.04 5.78
C ASP A 124 -1.88 -0.87 6.28
N ARG A 125 -2.76 -0.31 5.46
CA ARG A 125 -4.12 0.05 5.85
C ARG A 125 -5.13 -0.16 4.72
N ILE A 126 -6.40 -0.08 5.07
CA ILE A 126 -7.51 0.00 4.12
C ILE A 126 -8.34 1.23 4.42
N VAL A 127 -8.84 1.88 3.39
CA VAL A 127 -9.75 3.03 3.50
C VAL A 127 -11.04 2.70 2.76
N VAL A 128 -12.16 2.81 3.43
CA VAL A 128 -13.48 2.65 2.83
C VAL A 128 -13.98 4.00 2.36
N VAL A 129 -14.39 4.09 1.11
CA VAL A 129 -14.81 5.32 0.45
C VAL A 129 -16.25 5.18 -0.03
N ALA A 130 -17.06 6.18 0.23
CA ALA A 130 -18.41 6.29 -0.32
C ALA A 130 -18.67 7.74 -0.75
N GLU A 131 -19.35 7.91 -1.88
CA GLU A 131 -19.72 9.23 -2.41
C GLU A 131 -18.49 10.17 -2.56
N GLY A 132 -17.33 9.61 -2.92
CA GLY A 132 -16.09 10.35 -3.08
C GLY A 132 -15.35 10.71 -1.79
N GLN A 133 -15.88 10.34 -0.61
CA GLN A 133 -15.28 10.65 0.69
C GLN A 133 -14.84 9.38 1.43
N ALA A 134 -13.72 9.48 2.15
CA ALA A 134 -13.29 8.43 3.09
C ALA A 134 -14.23 8.40 4.29
N ILE A 135 -14.85 7.25 4.53
CA ILE A 135 -15.85 7.06 5.61
C ILE A 135 -15.28 6.34 6.83
N CYS A 136 -14.28 5.51 6.65
CA CYS A 136 -13.50 4.90 7.74
C CYS A 136 -12.19 4.32 7.22
N GLU A 137 -11.28 4.07 8.17
CA GLU A 137 -9.97 3.47 7.92
C GLU A 137 -9.69 2.38 8.97
N HIS A 138 -8.98 1.33 8.57
CA HIS A 138 -8.49 0.27 9.45
C HIS A 138 -7.07 -0.13 9.08
N GLY A 139 -6.28 -0.54 10.06
CA GLY A 139 -5.02 -1.25 9.81
C GLY A 139 -5.27 -2.55 9.05
N ARG A 140 -4.47 -2.82 8.02
CA ARG A 140 -4.61 -4.03 7.21
C ARG A 140 -4.09 -5.24 7.97
N VAL A 141 -4.91 -6.29 8.04
CA VAL A 141 -4.52 -7.57 8.63
C VAL A 141 -4.10 -8.53 7.52
N PHE A 142 -2.87 -9.02 7.62
CA PHE A 142 -2.33 -10.01 6.68
C PHE A 142 -2.58 -11.43 7.21
N ALA A 143 -3.62 -12.09 6.70
CA ALA A 143 -3.88 -13.51 6.96
C ALA A 143 -3.43 -14.33 5.73
N ARG A 144 -2.12 -14.54 5.59
CA ARG A 144 -1.57 -15.26 4.42
C ARG A 144 -1.49 -16.78 4.60
N SER A 145 -1.62 -17.30 5.83
CA SER A 145 -1.56 -18.73 6.09
C SER A 145 -2.93 -19.38 5.99
N HIS A 146 -3.01 -20.54 5.34
CA HIS A 146 -4.22 -21.38 5.32
C HIS A 146 -4.66 -21.80 6.73
N ASP A 147 -3.76 -21.84 7.69
CA ASP A 147 -3.98 -22.28 9.07
C ASP A 147 -4.47 -21.16 10.02
N ARG A 148 -4.53 -19.90 9.53
CA ARG A 148 -5.05 -18.79 10.34
C ARG A 148 -6.52 -18.55 10.06
N GLN A 149 -7.31 -18.54 11.13
CA GLN A 149 -8.73 -18.18 11.07
C GLN A 149 -8.91 -16.76 10.55
N SER A 150 -9.99 -16.52 9.79
CA SER A 150 -10.38 -15.19 9.35
C SER A 150 -10.60 -14.27 10.55
N ARG A 151 -10.02 -13.08 10.51
CA ARG A 151 -10.17 -12.09 11.57
C ARG A 151 -11.26 -11.08 11.21
N THR A 152 -12.07 -10.68 12.20
CA THR A 152 -12.96 -9.54 12.07
C THR A 152 -12.40 -8.40 12.91
N VAL A 153 -12.15 -7.26 12.25
CA VAL A 153 -11.68 -6.03 12.90
C VAL A 153 -12.89 -5.12 13.11
N TYR A 154 -13.22 -4.89 14.35
CA TYR A 154 -14.32 -4.02 14.74
C TYR A 154 -13.80 -2.65 15.21
N ASP A 155 -14.50 -1.60 14.78
CA ASP A 155 -14.53 -0.31 15.47
C ASP A 155 -15.95 -0.17 16.03
N TRP A 156 -16.11 -0.23 17.35
CA TRP A 156 -17.40 -0.16 18.02
C TRP A 156 -18.17 1.15 17.71
N ARG A 157 -17.45 2.23 17.41
CA ARG A 157 -18.03 3.53 17.04
C ARG A 157 -18.92 3.44 15.81
N HIS A 158 -18.61 2.52 14.90
CA HIS A 158 -19.43 2.28 13.71
C HIS A 158 -20.86 1.81 14.03
N TYR A 159 -21.10 1.29 15.24
CA TYR A 159 -22.37 0.72 15.66
C TYR A 159 -23.15 1.60 16.65
N LEU A 160 -22.69 2.81 16.95
CA LEU A 160 -23.38 3.70 17.90
C LEU A 160 -24.83 3.96 17.53
N ALA A 161 -25.13 4.19 16.25
CA ALA A 161 -26.50 4.38 15.79
C ALA A 161 -27.37 3.11 15.97
N VAL A 162 -26.77 1.93 16.02
CA VAL A 162 -27.48 0.67 16.31
C VAL A 162 -27.79 0.58 17.80
N VAL A 163 -26.84 0.92 18.67
CA VAL A 163 -27.02 0.93 20.14
C VAL A 163 -28.09 1.95 20.56
N GLN A 164 -28.11 3.12 19.96
CA GLN A 164 -29.14 4.13 20.22
C GLN A 164 -30.56 3.60 19.97
N ARG A 165 -30.75 2.77 18.94
CA ARG A 165 -32.04 2.15 18.61
C ARG A 165 -32.33 0.88 19.42
N LYS A 166 -31.28 0.14 19.78
CA LYS A 166 -31.35 -1.15 20.48
C LYS A 166 -30.28 -1.23 21.57
N PRO A 167 -30.51 -0.63 22.75
CA PRO A 167 -29.50 -0.59 23.82
C PRO A 167 -28.99 -1.97 24.25
N GLY A 168 -29.81 -3.03 24.11
CA GLY A 168 -29.39 -4.41 24.37
C GLY A 168 -28.27 -4.93 23.48
N ALA A 169 -28.00 -4.29 22.33
CA ALA A 169 -26.89 -4.64 21.47
C ALA A 169 -25.53 -4.38 22.13
N LEU A 170 -25.46 -3.46 23.09
CA LEU A 170 -24.22 -3.18 23.84
C LEU A 170 -23.77 -4.40 24.67
N ARG A 171 -24.72 -5.19 25.20
CA ARG A 171 -24.39 -6.35 26.04
C ARG A 171 -24.01 -7.60 25.26
N ASN A 172 -24.62 -7.79 24.08
CA ASN A 172 -24.55 -9.06 23.35
C ASN A 172 -23.98 -8.92 21.93
N GLY A 173 -23.61 -7.73 21.50
CA GLY A 173 -23.10 -7.47 20.15
C GLY A 173 -21.63 -7.78 20.03
N ALA A 174 -21.21 -8.60 19.04
CA ALA A 174 -19.81 -8.91 18.78
C ALA A 174 -18.87 -7.68 18.69
N PRO A 175 -19.30 -6.51 18.14
CA PRO A 175 -18.46 -5.32 18.11
C PRO A 175 -18.07 -4.75 19.48
N PHE A 176 -18.75 -5.17 20.55
CA PHE A 176 -18.56 -4.65 21.91
C PHE A 176 -17.97 -5.70 22.87
N ALA A 177 -17.72 -6.92 22.39
CA ALA A 177 -17.24 -8.01 23.24
C ALA A 177 -15.78 -7.82 23.71
N GLU A 178 -15.02 -6.95 23.05
CA GLU A 178 -13.60 -6.67 23.35
C GLU A 178 -13.40 -5.26 23.97
N MET A 179 -14.49 -4.58 24.38
CA MET A 179 -14.44 -3.35 25.17
C MET A 179 -14.23 -3.64 26.65
#